data_06ed4871dc339de10c0937a036e8a873
#
_entry.id   06ed4871dc339de10c0937a036e8a873
#
_cell.length_a   1.000
_cell.length_b   1.000
_cell.length_c   1.000
_cell.angle_alpha   90.00
_cell.angle_beta   90.00
_cell.angle_gamma   90.00
#
_symmetry.space_group_name_H-M   'P 1'
#
loop_
_entity.id
_entity.type
_entity.pdbx_description
1 polymer ?
#
loop_
_entity_poly.entity_id
_entity_poly.type
_entity_poly.pdbx_seq_one_letter_code
_entity_poly.pdbx_strand_id
1 'polypeptide(L)'
;MKYRQLKLFRTTTIFALSLFALSLFLLFATSVGSATPRDDLLADALVNNLSHPSLHIRAEALKALGELKNPAAVPALIELLRFDNLFGLSPIPVLEATTGAKLGDDWAKWVEWLQQHEDLHPTRGFLAWKANVYSRIDPAFENFLYPGVPYRVRLEEIVWGGVRKDGIPALTNPKHVKPAEATYLTPQDLVFGVSFNNDTRAYPLRILDWHEMFNDVVGGKPITLSY
;
A
#
# COMPACT_ATOMS: atom_id res chain seq x y z
N MET A 1 -16.11 26.39 -72.73
CA MET A 1 -15.92 27.41 -71.68
C MET A 1 -17.11 27.38 -70.74
N LYS A 2 -16.99 26.73 -69.65
CA LYS A 2 -17.88 26.80 -68.49
C LYS A 2 -17.27 26.00 -67.34
N TYR A 3 -16.66 26.66 -66.39
CA TYR A 3 -16.30 26.04 -65.08
C TYR A 3 -16.34 27.10 -63.99
N ARG A 4 -16.81 26.65 -62.83
CA ARG A 4 -16.80 27.27 -61.51
C ARG A 4 -18.03 28.05 -61.09
N GLN A 5 -18.86 27.35 -60.39
CA GLN A 5 -19.43 27.75 -59.08
C GLN A 5 -19.96 26.47 -58.41
N LEU A 6 -19.29 25.93 -57.39
CA LEU A 6 -19.88 25.13 -56.29
C LEU A 6 -18.74 24.69 -55.37
N LYS A 7 -18.64 25.29 -54.23
CA LYS A 7 -18.20 24.69 -52.97
C LYS A 7 -17.74 25.75 -51.98
N LEU A 8 -18.70 26.33 -51.31
CA LEU A 8 -18.42 27.11 -50.09
C LEU A 8 -19.64 27.09 -49.18
N PHE A 9 -20.05 25.90 -48.75
CA PHE A 9 -21.07 25.78 -47.71
C PHE A 9 -20.96 24.40 -47.01
N ARG A 10 -19.80 24.07 -46.38
CA ARG A 10 -19.74 22.87 -45.57
C ARG A 10 -18.73 22.91 -44.39
N THR A 11 -18.11 24.04 -44.11
CA THR A 11 -17.05 24.10 -43.07
C THR A 11 -17.47 24.84 -41.81
N THR A 12 -18.59 25.51 -41.75
CA THR A 12 -19.02 26.30 -40.57
C THR A 12 -19.85 25.52 -39.54
N THR A 13 -20.47 24.40 -39.92
CA THR A 13 -21.34 23.65 -39.03
C THR A 13 -20.60 22.61 -38.16
N ILE A 14 -19.42 22.18 -38.58
CA ILE A 14 -18.63 21.17 -37.84
C ILE A 14 -17.84 21.81 -36.68
N PHE A 15 -17.45 23.08 -36.80
CA PHE A 15 -16.72 23.80 -35.75
C PHE A 15 -17.63 24.20 -34.57
N ALA A 16 -18.92 24.42 -34.79
CA ALA A 16 -19.85 24.79 -33.73
C ALA A 16 -20.22 23.58 -32.85
N LEU A 17 -20.26 22.37 -33.40
CA LEU A 17 -20.58 21.15 -32.65
C LEU A 17 -19.39 20.66 -31.82
N SER A 18 -18.14 20.89 -32.24
CA SER A 18 -16.95 20.52 -31.50
C SER A 18 -16.70 21.41 -30.26
N LEU A 19 -17.03 22.70 -30.37
CA LEU A 19 -16.93 23.65 -29.24
C LEU A 19 -18.02 23.40 -28.17
N PHE A 20 -19.20 22.94 -28.57
CA PHE A 20 -20.30 22.64 -27.64
C PHE A 20 -20.04 21.30 -26.90
N ALA A 21 -19.45 20.30 -27.55
CA ALA A 21 -19.05 19.05 -26.93
C ALA A 21 -17.88 19.25 -25.95
N LEU A 22 -16.93 20.15 -26.27
CA LEU A 22 -15.80 20.47 -25.37
C LEU A 22 -16.25 21.28 -24.15
N SER A 23 -17.25 22.18 -24.30
CA SER A 23 -17.79 22.92 -23.16
C SER A 23 -18.67 22.07 -22.24
N LEU A 24 -19.32 21.01 -22.78
CA LEU A 24 -20.11 20.08 -21.97
C LEU A 24 -19.21 19.09 -21.22
N PHE A 25 -18.02 18.74 -21.74
CA PHE A 25 -17.05 17.90 -21.06
C PHE A 25 -16.33 18.64 -19.92
N LEU A 26 -16.16 19.96 -20.03
CA LEU A 26 -15.60 20.81 -18.96
C LEU A 26 -16.60 21.11 -17.83
N LEU A 27 -17.90 20.89 -18.03
CA LEU A 27 -18.93 21.07 -17.01
C LEU A 27 -19.19 19.79 -16.17
N PHE A 28 -18.63 18.65 -16.57
CA PHE A 28 -18.65 17.40 -15.82
C PHE A 28 -17.31 17.05 -15.15
N ALA A 29 -16.29 17.92 -15.23
CA ALA A 29 -15.25 17.93 -14.23
C ALA A 29 -15.91 18.38 -12.92
N THR A 30 -16.63 17.46 -12.27
CA THR A 30 -17.04 17.62 -10.90
C THR A 30 -15.79 17.99 -10.11
N SER A 31 -15.77 19.22 -9.64
CA SER A 31 -14.80 19.65 -8.66
C SER A 31 -14.89 18.63 -7.51
N VAL A 32 -13.97 17.70 -7.47
CA VAL A 32 -13.58 17.10 -6.20
C VAL A 32 -13.15 18.34 -5.41
N GLY A 33 -14.03 18.83 -4.55
CA GLY A 33 -13.76 20.00 -3.76
C GLY A 33 -12.45 19.73 -3.03
N SER A 34 -11.43 20.54 -3.30
CA SER A 34 -10.18 20.44 -2.56
C SER A 34 -10.53 20.57 -1.09
N ALA A 35 -10.16 19.55 -0.29
CA ALA A 35 -10.40 19.54 1.14
C ALA A 35 -9.88 20.87 1.73
N THR A 36 -10.66 21.49 2.59
CA THR A 36 -10.20 22.72 3.22
C THR A 36 -9.18 22.39 4.31
N PRO A 37 -8.28 23.31 4.69
CA PRO A 37 -7.36 23.08 5.81
C PRO A 37 -8.08 22.68 7.12
N ARG A 38 -9.33 23.09 7.29
CA ARG A 38 -10.17 22.70 8.42
C ARG A 38 -10.61 21.23 8.31
N ASP A 39 -10.97 20.80 7.12
CA ASP A 39 -11.38 19.39 6.87
C ASP A 39 -10.20 18.44 7.06
N ASP A 40 -9.00 18.85 6.71
CA ASP A 40 -7.77 18.07 6.94
C ASP A 40 -7.45 17.93 8.43
N LEU A 41 -7.59 19.01 9.21
CA LEU A 41 -7.42 18.95 10.67
C LEU A 41 -8.49 18.09 11.33
N LEU A 42 -9.72 18.15 10.84
CA LEU A 42 -10.80 17.30 11.34
C LEU A 42 -10.56 15.83 10.99
N ALA A 43 -10.16 15.53 9.74
CA ALA A 43 -9.80 14.18 9.32
C ALA A 43 -8.69 13.61 10.19
N ASP A 44 -7.67 14.40 10.49
CA ASP A 44 -6.55 14.00 11.34
C ASP A 44 -7.00 13.62 12.76
N ALA A 45 -7.81 14.47 13.39
CA ALA A 45 -8.38 14.19 14.70
C ALA A 45 -9.27 12.94 14.72
N LEU A 46 -10.05 12.72 13.66
CA LEU A 46 -10.91 11.54 13.52
C LEU A 46 -10.09 10.27 13.29
N VAL A 47 -9.03 10.31 12.48
CA VAL A 47 -8.11 9.19 12.28
C VAL A 47 -7.46 8.79 13.62
N ASN A 48 -7.02 9.73 14.43
CA ASN A 48 -6.48 9.43 15.76
C ASN A 48 -7.51 8.70 16.64
N ASN A 49 -8.78 9.02 16.54
CA ASN A 49 -9.85 8.37 17.29
C ASN A 49 -10.19 6.95 16.81
N LEU A 50 -9.77 6.54 15.62
CA LEU A 50 -9.98 5.16 15.12
C LEU A 50 -9.28 4.10 15.99
N SER A 51 -8.26 4.45 16.75
CA SER A 51 -7.56 3.56 17.68
C SER A 51 -7.92 3.80 19.16
N HIS A 52 -8.92 4.63 19.45
CA HIS A 52 -9.33 4.92 20.83
C HIS A 52 -9.79 3.66 21.58
N PRO A 53 -9.52 3.49 22.89
CA PRO A 53 -9.97 2.33 23.67
C PRO A 53 -11.49 2.10 23.64
N SER A 54 -12.28 3.17 23.67
CA SER A 54 -13.74 3.08 23.61
C SER A 54 -14.24 2.77 22.20
N LEU A 55 -15.00 1.67 22.05
CA LEU A 55 -15.66 1.30 20.79
C LEU A 55 -16.61 2.40 20.30
N HIS A 56 -17.32 3.07 21.22
CA HIS A 56 -18.25 4.14 20.87
C HIS A 56 -17.50 5.29 20.18
N ILE A 57 -16.36 5.74 20.71
CA ILE A 57 -15.57 6.82 20.12
C ILE A 57 -15.02 6.42 18.76
N ARG A 58 -14.56 5.16 18.60
CA ARG A 58 -14.12 4.64 17.31
C ARG A 58 -15.23 4.65 16.27
N ALA A 59 -16.43 4.21 16.66
CA ALA A 59 -17.61 4.15 15.78
C ALA A 59 -18.04 5.55 15.33
N GLU A 60 -18.09 6.52 16.24
CA GLU A 60 -18.41 7.91 15.90
C GLU A 60 -17.36 8.54 14.99
N ALA A 61 -16.07 8.25 15.22
CA ALA A 61 -15.00 8.72 14.35
C ALA A 61 -15.12 8.15 12.93
N LEU A 62 -15.38 6.84 12.81
CA LEU A 62 -15.56 6.20 11.51
C LEU A 62 -16.77 6.74 10.76
N LYS A 63 -17.90 6.94 11.45
CA LYS A 63 -19.09 7.56 10.89
C LYS A 63 -18.80 8.98 10.38
N ALA A 64 -18.17 9.80 11.20
CA ALA A 64 -17.82 11.17 10.82
C ALA A 64 -16.85 11.24 9.64
N LEU A 65 -15.89 10.31 9.53
CA LEU A 65 -15.03 10.18 8.34
C LEU A 65 -15.84 9.85 7.08
N GLY A 66 -16.87 8.99 7.20
CA GLY A 66 -17.77 8.67 6.11
C GLY A 66 -18.60 9.88 5.63
N GLU A 67 -18.97 10.78 6.53
CA GLU A 67 -19.68 12.03 6.22
C GLU A 67 -18.72 13.06 5.60
N LEU A 68 -17.51 13.16 6.15
CA LEU A 68 -16.47 14.10 5.70
C LEU A 68 -15.90 13.75 4.33
N LYS A 69 -15.77 12.45 4.00
CA LYS A 69 -15.21 11.92 2.76
C LYS A 69 -13.84 12.54 2.38
N ASN A 70 -13.02 12.83 3.38
CA ASN A 70 -11.69 13.38 3.13
C ASN A 70 -10.74 12.24 2.66
N PRO A 71 -10.15 12.33 1.44
CA PRO A 71 -9.29 11.29 0.89
C PRO A 71 -8.02 11.06 1.72
N ALA A 72 -7.53 12.03 2.48
CA ALA A 72 -6.37 11.85 3.36
C ALA A 72 -6.59 10.83 4.49
N ALA A 73 -7.85 10.45 4.79
CA ALA A 73 -8.15 9.38 5.74
C ALA A 73 -8.03 7.97 5.14
N VAL A 74 -8.02 7.84 3.80
CA VAL A 74 -8.03 6.54 3.11
C VAL A 74 -6.89 5.62 3.52
N PRO A 75 -5.62 6.06 3.64
CA PRO A 75 -4.54 5.19 4.09
C PRO A 75 -4.79 4.58 5.48
N ALA A 76 -5.34 5.36 6.42
CA ALA A 76 -5.67 4.87 7.76
C ALA A 76 -6.85 3.87 7.74
N LEU A 77 -7.83 4.10 6.87
CA LEU A 77 -8.97 3.18 6.69
C LEU A 77 -8.54 1.85 6.05
N ILE A 78 -7.61 1.88 5.09
CA ILE A 78 -7.01 0.67 4.50
C ILE A 78 -6.21 -0.09 5.56
N GLU A 79 -5.43 0.58 6.36
CA GLU A 79 -4.69 -0.03 7.47
C GLU A 79 -5.64 -0.68 8.48
N LEU A 80 -6.75 -0.03 8.79
CA LEU A 80 -7.76 -0.52 9.73
C LEU A 80 -8.39 -1.85 9.26
N LEU A 81 -8.48 -2.13 7.96
CA LEU A 81 -8.96 -3.41 7.42
C LEU A 81 -8.15 -4.60 7.95
N ARG A 82 -6.85 -4.43 8.17
CA ARG A 82 -6.02 -5.50 8.73
C ARG A 82 -6.25 -5.75 10.22
N PHE A 83 -6.88 -4.80 10.88
CA PHE A 83 -7.08 -4.79 12.33
C PHE A 83 -8.56 -4.75 12.72
N ASP A 84 -9.47 -5.10 11.81
CA ASP A 84 -10.93 -5.10 12.06
C ASP A 84 -11.29 -5.96 13.28
N ASN A 85 -10.68 -7.13 13.43
CA ASN A 85 -10.83 -8.01 14.59
C ASN A 85 -10.33 -7.37 15.90
N LEU A 86 -9.32 -6.49 15.81
CA LEU A 86 -8.77 -5.80 16.99
C LEU A 86 -9.65 -4.60 17.39
N PHE A 87 -10.20 -3.89 16.41
CA PHE A 87 -10.96 -2.67 16.66
C PHE A 87 -12.48 -2.85 16.59
N GLY A 88 -12.97 -3.98 16.05
CA GLY A 88 -14.39 -4.33 15.98
C GLY A 88 -15.21 -3.38 15.09
N LEU A 89 -14.59 -2.81 14.05
CA LEU A 89 -15.21 -1.88 13.11
C LEU A 89 -14.82 -2.23 11.68
N SER A 90 -15.78 -2.19 10.77
CA SER A 90 -15.51 -2.34 9.34
C SER A 90 -15.37 -0.98 8.67
N PRO A 91 -14.21 -0.62 8.11
CA PRO A 91 -14.02 0.62 7.36
C PRO A 91 -14.56 0.55 5.93
N ILE A 92 -15.02 -0.61 5.44
CA ILE A 92 -15.41 -0.84 4.04
C ILE A 92 -16.42 0.19 3.54
N PRO A 93 -17.56 0.44 4.23
CA PRO A 93 -18.54 1.40 3.72
C PRO A 93 -17.98 2.82 3.56
N VAL A 94 -17.05 3.21 4.46
CA VAL A 94 -16.42 4.52 4.43
C VAL A 94 -15.39 4.61 3.32
N LEU A 95 -14.56 3.57 3.13
CA LEU A 95 -13.64 3.45 2.02
C LEU A 95 -14.36 3.58 0.68
N GLU A 96 -15.41 2.78 0.48
CA GLU A 96 -16.20 2.78 -0.74
C GLU A 96 -16.91 4.13 -0.99
N ALA A 97 -17.43 4.76 0.06
CA ALA A 97 -18.08 6.07 -0.06
C ALA A 97 -17.10 7.21 -0.35
N THR A 98 -15.85 7.08 0.13
CA THR A 98 -14.83 8.12 -0.05
C THR A 98 -14.12 7.99 -1.39
N THR A 99 -13.82 6.77 -1.82
CA THR A 99 -13.03 6.50 -3.03
C THR A 99 -13.87 6.24 -4.28
N GLY A 100 -15.12 5.77 -4.11
CA GLY A 100 -15.97 5.25 -5.18
C GLY A 100 -15.61 3.84 -5.63
N ALA A 101 -14.47 3.28 -5.20
CA ALA A 101 -14.07 1.91 -5.51
C ALA A 101 -14.91 0.89 -4.71
N LYS A 102 -15.12 -0.30 -5.27
CA LYS A 102 -15.92 -1.39 -4.70
C LYS A 102 -15.07 -2.65 -4.57
N LEU A 103 -14.16 -2.65 -3.58
CA LEU A 103 -13.16 -3.71 -3.40
C LEU A 103 -13.47 -4.63 -2.22
N GLY A 104 -14.54 -4.33 -1.45
CA GLY A 104 -14.97 -5.14 -0.31
C GLY A 104 -13.89 -5.21 0.78
N ASP A 105 -13.70 -6.39 1.35
CA ASP A 105 -12.76 -6.67 2.44
C ASP A 105 -11.36 -7.10 1.96
N ASP A 106 -11.13 -7.11 0.64
CA ASP A 106 -9.85 -7.49 0.04
C ASP A 106 -8.79 -6.39 0.27
N TRP A 107 -8.08 -6.51 1.38
CA TRP A 107 -7.03 -5.56 1.74
C TRP A 107 -5.95 -5.40 0.66
N ALA A 108 -5.54 -6.49 -0.01
CA ALA A 108 -4.50 -6.43 -1.04
C ALA A 108 -4.93 -5.56 -2.22
N LYS A 109 -6.18 -5.68 -2.66
CA LYS A 109 -6.73 -4.81 -3.72
C LYS A 109 -6.82 -3.35 -3.28
N TRP A 110 -7.11 -3.07 -2.01
CA TRP A 110 -7.07 -1.71 -1.50
C TRP A 110 -5.66 -1.12 -1.49
N VAL A 111 -4.64 -1.93 -1.18
CA VAL A 111 -3.22 -1.51 -1.28
C VAL A 111 -2.84 -1.24 -2.74
N GLU A 112 -3.19 -2.12 -3.67
CA GLU A 112 -2.97 -1.91 -5.11
C GLU A 112 -3.68 -0.65 -5.61
N TRP A 113 -4.91 -0.41 -5.14
CA TRP A 113 -5.64 0.81 -5.45
C TRP A 113 -4.90 2.06 -4.95
N LEU A 114 -4.40 2.03 -3.72
CA LEU A 114 -3.65 3.14 -3.11
C LEU A 114 -2.34 3.43 -3.88
N GLN A 115 -1.64 2.39 -4.35
CA GLN A 115 -0.43 2.51 -5.14
C GLN A 115 -0.66 3.24 -6.48
N GLN A 116 -1.85 3.10 -7.06
CA GLN A 116 -2.25 3.78 -8.29
C GLN A 116 -2.66 5.26 -8.06
N HIS A 117 -2.74 5.71 -6.82
CA HIS A 117 -3.13 7.07 -6.43
C HIS A 117 -1.99 7.75 -5.67
N GLU A 118 -0.88 8.00 -6.38
CA GLU A 118 0.35 8.58 -5.81
C GLU A 118 0.16 10.00 -5.23
N ASP A 119 -0.83 10.74 -5.72
CA ASP A 119 -1.22 12.07 -5.25
C ASP A 119 -2.00 12.04 -3.93
N LEU A 120 -2.43 10.87 -3.48
CA LEU A 120 -3.13 10.71 -2.23
C LEU A 120 -2.13 10.61 -1.08
N HIS A 121 -2.15 11.60 -0.21
CA HIS A 121 -1.28 11.65 0.96
C HIS A 121 -2.10 11.45 2.25
N PRO A 122 -1.57 10.73 3.25
CA PRO A 122 -2.24 10.53 4.52
C PRO A 122 -2.36 11.82 5.33
N THR A 123 -3.22 11.81 6.35
CA THR A 123 -3.31 12.91 7.33
C THR A 123 -1.95 13.13 8.03
N ARG A 124 -1.72 14.33 8.56
CA ARG A 124 -0.45 14.67 9.22
C ARG A 124 -0.13 13.78 10.42
N GLY A 125 -1.14 13.38 11.18
CA GLY A 125 -0.99 12.50 12.34
C GLY A 125 -0.96 11.01 12.00
N PHE A 126 -1.11 10.62 10.73
CA PHE A 126 -1.19 9.23 10.31
C PHE A 126 -0.03 8.38 10.86
N LEU A 127 1.21 8.86 10.76
CA LEU A 127 2.36 8.09 11.23
C LEU A 127 2.33 7.84 12.74
N ALA A 128 1.97 8.85 13.53
CA ALA A 128 1.83 8.70 14.98
C ALA A 128 0.68 7.76 15.34
N TRP A 129 -0.43 7.84 14.63
CA TRP A 129 -1.55 6.92 14.76
C TRP A 129 -1.12 5.49 14.41
N LYS A 130 -0.43 5.29 13.30
CA LYS A 130 0.07 4.00 12.85
C LYS A 130 1.05 3.40 13.87
N ALA A 131 1.98 4.18 14.39
CA ALA A 131 2.87 3.77 15.47
C ALA A 131 2.10 3.29 16.69
N ASN A 132 1.08 4.02 17.12
CA ASN A 132 0.21 3.60 18.24
C ASN A 132 -0.53 2.29 17.98
N VAL A 133 -1.00 2.06 16.76
CA VAL A 133 -1.66 0.80 16.37
C VAL A 133 -0.65 -0.35 16.41
N TYR A 134 0.52 -0.16 15.80
CA TYR A 134 1.55 -1.20 15.68
C TYR A 134 2.25 -1.49 17.02
N SER A 135 2.40 -0.50 17.91
CA SER A 135 3.00 -0.72 19.22
C SER A 135 2.17 -1.68 20.12
N ARG A 136 0.89 -1.86 19.81
CA ARG A 136 0.05 -2.90 20.48
C ARG A 136 0.42 -4.33 20.05
N ILE A 137 1.09 -4.49 18.90
CA ILE A 137 1.62 -5.77 18.44
C ILE A 137 3.02 -5.96 19.01
N ASP A 138 3.90 -4.98 18.80
CA ASP A 138 5.26 -4.95 19.33
C ASP A 138 5.68 -3.50 19.61
N PRO A 139 6.00 -3.13 20.84
CA PRO A 139 6.46 -1.79 21.19
C PRO A 139 7.69 -1.32 20.39
N ALA A 140 8.49 -2.26 19.85
CA ALA A 140 9.66 -1.93 19.05
C ALA A 140 9.31 -1.17 17.75
N PHE A 141 8.06 -1.18 17.29
CA PHE A 141 7.62 -0.39 16.14
C PHE A 141 7.79 1.11 16.37
N GLU A 142 7.73 1.60 17.60
CA GLU A 142 7.96 3.02 17.93
C GLU A 142 9.38 3.48 17.62
N ASN A 143 10.35 2.55 17.52
CA ASN A 143 11.75 2.89 17.22
C ASN A 143 11.97 3.31 15.75
N PHE A 144 11.02 3.05 14.86
CA PHE A 144 11.13 3.38 13.43
C PHE A 144 9.84 3.95 12.82
N LEU A 145 8.72 3.94 13.54
CA LEU A 145 7.49 4.63 13.16
C LEU A 145 7.29 5.86 14.06
N TYR A 146 8.01 6.94 13.81
CA TYR A 146 7.90 8.18 14.57
C TYR A 146 7.90 9.40 13.64
N PRO A 147 7.28 10.52 14.04
CA PRO A 147 7.29 11.74 13.25
C PRO A 147 8.72 12.22 12.97
N GLY A 148 9.04 12.46 11.68
CA GLY A 148 10.36 12.88 11.27
C GLY A 148 11.36 11.75 11.02
N VAL A 149 10.95 10.49 11.09
CA VAL A 149 11.80 9.35 10.67
C VAL A 149 12.27 9.56 9.22
N PRO A 150 13.58 9.39 8.91
CA PRO A 150 14.03 9.43 7.53
C PRO A 150 13.55 8.17 6.79
N TYR A 151 12.90 8.35 5.64
CA TYR A 151 12.35 7.25 4.86
C TYR A 151 12.60 7.44 3.36
N ARG A 152 12.56 6.34 2.60
CA ARG A 152 12.64 6.30 1.13
C ARG A 152 11.47 5.53 0.49
N VAL A 153 10.55 5.06 1.30
CA VAL A 153 9.34 4.33 0.89
C VAL A 153 8.13 5.06 1.46
N ARG A 154 6.98 4.90 0.87
CA ARG A 154 5.73 5.44 1.43
C ARG A 154 5.46 4.77 2.77
N LEU A 155 5.25 5.56 3.84
CA LEU A 155 5.09 5.02 5.20
C LEU A 155 3.77 4.26 5.37
N GLU A 156 2.76 4.58 4.61
CA GLU A 156 1.51 3.84 4.52
C GLU A 156 1.67 2.42 3.93
N GLU A 157 2.71 2.17 3.15
CA GLU A 157 3.01 0.86 2.56
C GLU A 157 3.78 -0.05 3.51
N ILE A 158 4.31 0.47 4.62
CA ILE A 158 4.92 -0.37 5.65
C ILE A 158 3.82 -1.14 6.38
N VAL A 159 3.89 -2.46 6.35
CA VAL A 159 2.88 -3.33 6.96
C VAL A 159 3.51 -4.36 7.89
N TRP A 160 2.76 -4.77 8.91
CA TRP A 160 3.17 -5.88 9.76
C TRP A 160 3.02 -7.21 9.01
N GLY A 161 4.08 -8.00 8.95
CA GLY A 161 4.14 -9.29 8.25
C GLY A 161 3.40 -10.46 8.94
N GLY A 162 2.70 -10.23 10.05
CA GLY A 162 1.93 -11.28 10.75
C GLY A 162 2.71 -11.99 11.87
N VAL A 163 4.00 -11.71 12.03
CA VAL A 163 4.86 -12.29 13.07
C VAL A 163 5.48 -11.20 13.94
N ARG A 164 5.79 -11.53 15.20
CA ARG A 164 6.56 -10.63 16.05
C ARG A 164 8.00 -10.49 15.55
N LYS A 165 8.68 -9.45 15.99
CA LYS A 165 10.13 -9.28 15.73
C LYS A 165 10.89 -10.57 16.10
N ASP A 166 11.80 -11.00 15.23
CA ASP A 166 12.60 -12.23 15.37
C ASP A 166 11.76 -13.51 15.56
N GLY A 167 10.46 -13.46 15.16
CA GLY A 167 9.56 -14.60 15.25
C GLY A 167 9.87 -15.72 14.24
N ILE A 168 10.57 -15.37 13.15
CA ILE A 168 11.08 -16.32 12.15
C ILE A 168 12.61 -16.31 12.26
N PRO A 169 13.23 -17.39 12.77
CA PRO A 169 14.67 -17.42 12.99
C PRO A 169 15.42 -17.55 11.65
N ALA A 170 16.33 -16.61 11.38
CA ALA A 170 17.22 -16.70 10.23
C ALA A 170 18.17 -17.91 10.35
N LEU A 171 18.50 -18.54 9.22
CA LEU A 171 19.57 -19.53 9.16
C LEU A 171 20.92 -18.81 9.06
N THR A 172 21.76 -18.99 10.08
CA THR A 172 23.10 -18.41 10.11
C THR A 172 24.16 -19.51 10.01
N ASN A 173 25.03 -19.42 9.01
CA ASN A 173 26.04 -20.43 8.67
C ASN A 173 25.41 -21.83 8.54
N PRO A 174 24.44 -22.02 7.61
CA PRO A 174 23.73 -23.27 7.47
C PRO A 174 24.69 -24.42 7.08
N LYS A 175 24.38 -25.62 7.55
CA LYS A 175 25.11 -26.81 7.14
C LYS A 175 24.77 -27.15 5.69
N HIS A 176 25.76 -27.18 4.83
CA HIS A 176 25.62 -27.56 3.43
C HIS A 176 25.79 -29.08 3.25
N VAL A 177 25.09 -29.62 2.28
CA VAL A 177 25.23 -31.01 1.79
C VAL A 177 25.73 -31.00 0.35
N LYS A 178 26.34 -32.09 -0.08
CA LYS A 178 26.72 -32.24 -1.49
C LYS A 178 25.46 -32.37 -2.37
N PRO A 179 25.52 -31.98 -3.66
CA PRO A 179 24.35 -32.12 -4.55
C PRO A 179 23.75 -33.52 -4.59
N ALA A 180 24.58 -34.56 -4.55
CA ALA A 180 24.14 -35.96 -4.56
C ALA A 180 23.41 -36.37 -3.25
N GLU A 181 23.60 -35.64 -2.17
CA GLU A 181 22.98 -35.88 -0.87
C GLU A 181 21.66 -35.08 -0.71
N ALA A 182 21.41 -34.14 -1.59
CA ALA A 182 20.22 -33.28 -1.57
C ALA A 182 18.98 -34.00 -2.18
N THR A 183 18.73 -35.23 -1.75
CA THR A 183 17.65 -36.09 -2.29
C THR A 183 16.24 -35.59 -2.01
N TYR A 184 16.10 -34.58 -1.17
CA TYR A 184 14.83 -33.90 -0.87
C TYR A 184 14.43 -32.85 -1.93
N LEU A 185 15.33 -32.51 -2.87
CA LEU A 185 15.05 -31.59 -3.97
C LEU A 185 14.63 -32.35 -5.23
N THR A 186 13.76 -31.73 -6.00
CA THR A 186 13.33 -32.16 -7.33
C THR A 186 13.87 -31.21 -8.40
N PRO A 187 13.92 -31.60 -9.70
CA PRO A 187 14.33 -30.70 -10.79
C PRO A 187 13.51 -29.42 -10.92
N GLN A 188 12.31 -29.37 -10.32
CA GLN A 188 11.38 -28.26 -10.36
C GLN A 188 11.56 -27.29 -9.18
N ASP A 189 12.33 -27.68 -8.16
CA ASP A 189 12.55 -26.82 -7.01
C ASP A 189 13.42 -25.61 -7.39
N LEU A 190 12.97 -24.42 -7.02
CA LEU A 190 13.69 -23.19 -7.24
C LEU A 190 14.79 -23.02 -6.18
N VAL A 191 15.94 -22.54 -6.63
CA VAL A 191 17.09 -22.27 -5.77
C VAL A 191 17.73 -20.92 -6.09
N PHE A 192 18.25 -20.23 -5.10
CA PHE A 192 19.23 -19.16 -5.32
C PHE A 192 20.60 -19.78 -5.49
N GLY A 193 21.24 -19.55 -6.66
CA GLY A 193 22.64 -19.90 -6.91
C GLY A 193 23.55 -18.73 -6.59
N VAL A 194 24.54 -18.95 -5.75
CA VAL A 194 25.55 -17.94 -5.37
C VAL A 194 26.94 -18.49 -5.60
N SER A 195 27.80 -17.71 -6.25
CA SER A 195 29.19 -18.12 -6.52
C SER A 195 30.14 -16.97 -6.29
N PHE A 196 31.13 -17.18 -5.40
CA PHE A 196 32.28 -16.29 -5.18
C PHE A 196 33.55 -17.10 -4.99
N ASN A 197 34.64 -16.68 -5.61
CA ASN A 197 35.99 -17.26 -5.41
C ASN A 197 36.03 -18.80 -5.52
N ASN A 198 35.36 -19.37 -6.56
CA ASN A 198 35.19 -20.82 -6.80
C ASN A 198 34.42 -21.59 -5.73
N ASP A 199 33.78 -20.92 -4.80
CA ASP A 199 32.79 -21.52 -3.89
C ASP A 199 31.40 -21.24 -4.46
N THR A 200 30.67 -22.32 -4.85
CA THR A 200 29.34 -22.23 -5.42
C THR A 200 28.35 -22.96 -4.52
N ARG A 201 27.27 -22.30 -4.15
CA ARG A 201 26.23 -22.83 -3.28
C ARG A 201 24.84 -22.60 -3.87
N ALA A 202 23.93 -23.49 -3.55
CA ALA A 202 22.52 -23.38 -3.87
C ALA A 202 21.69 -23.35 -2.58
N TYR A 203 20.76 -22.40 -2.51
CA TYR A 203 19.87 -22.17 -1.36
C TYR A 203 18.44 -22.40 -1.83
N PRO A 204 17.81 -23.55 -1.46
CA PRO A 204 16.46 -23.87 -1.90
C PRO A 204 15.42 -22.91 -1.30
N LEU A 205 14.53 -22.36 -2.17
CA LEU A 205 13.47 -21.47 -1.72
C LEU A 205 12.55 -22.14 -0.71
N ARG A 206 12.22 -23.42 -0.91
CA ARG A 206 11.39 -24.18 0.03
C ARG A 206 11.92 -24.22 1.47
N ILE A 207 13.25 -24.04 1.66
CA ILE A 207 13.85 -23.91 3.01
C ILE A 207 13.83 -22.46 3.42
N LEU A 208 14.11 -21.54 2.49
CA LEU A 208 14.10 -20.10 2.76
C LEU A 208 12.71 -19.61 3.20
N ASP A 209 11.63 -20.18 2.65
CA ASP A 209 10.25 -19.88 3.05
C ASP A 209 9.99 -20.04 4.57
N TRP A 210 10.73 -20.94 5.24
CA TRP A 210 10.62 -21.16 6.69
C TRP A 210 11.50 -20.25 7.53
N HIS A 211 12.48 -19.57 6.89
CA HIS A 211 13.51 -18.80 7.59
C HIS A 211 13.61 -17.36 7.10
N GLU A 212 12.99 -17.04 5.95
CA GLU A 212 13.01 -15.72 5.28
C GLU A 212 14.42 -15.16 5.01
N MET A 213 15.42 -15.62 5.73
CA MET A 213 16.79 -15.11 5.63
C MET A 213 17.85 -16.19 5.85
N PHE A 214 18.86 -16.24 4.96
CA PHE A 214 20.14 -16.94 5.18
C PHE A 214 21.25 -15.95 5.37
N ASN A 215 22.08 -16.12 6.41
CA ASN A 215 23.35 -15.44 6.59
C ASN A 215 24.45 -16.48 6.46
N ASP A 216 25.33 -16.33 5.48
CA ASP A 216 26.38 -17.30 5.18
C ASP A 216 27.67 -16.63 4.72
N VAL A 217 28.75 -17.42 4.58
CA VAL A 217 30.02 -16.97 4.03
C VAL A 217 30.37 -17.84 2.82
N VAL A 218 30.34 -17.27 1.62
CA VAL A 218 30.62 -17.95 0.36
C VAL A 218 31.94 -17.44 -0.21
N GLY A 219 32.88 -18.33 -0.45
CA GLY A 219 34.23 -17.95 -0.96
C GLY A 219 34.90 -16.86 -0.15
N GLY A 220 34.74 -16.88 1.17
CA GLY A 220 35.29 -15.87 2.10
C GLY A 220 34.49 -14.56 2.16
N LYS A 221 33.37 -14.41 1.44
CA LYS A 221 32.54 -13.22 1.49
C LYS A 221 31.27 -13.47 2.31
N PRO A 222 30.99 -12.63 3.33
CA PRO A 222 29.70 -12.69 4.01
C PRO A 222 28.59 -12.26 3.05
N ILE A 223 27.51 -13.00 3.05
CA ILE A 223 26.29 -12.74 2.28
C ILE A 223 25.06 -12.84 3.15
N THR A 224 24.01 -12.15 2.74
CA THR A 224 22.66 -12.32 3.23
C THR A 224 21.76 -12.54 2.03
N LEU A 225 20.96 -13.60 2.07
CA LEU A 225 19.85 -13.85 1.14
C LEU A 225 18.56 -13.61 1.89
N SER A 226 17.66 -12.84 1.31
CA SER A 226 16.30 -12.65 1.82
C SER A 226 15.29 -13.00 0.73
N TYR A 227 14.14 -13.45 1.19
CA TYR A 227 13.01 -13.86 0.35
C TYR A 227 11.75 -13.10 0.75
#